data_cd28c087466443794282dcec13f87eb5
#
_entry.id   cd28c087466443794282dcec13f87eb5
#
_cell.length_a   1.000
_cell.length_b   1.000
_cell.length_c   1.000
_cell.angle_alpha   90.00
_cell.angle_beta   90.00
_cell.angle_gamma   90.00
#
_symmetry.space_group_name_H-M   'P 1'
#
loop_
_entity.id
_entity.type
_entity.pdbx_description
1 polymer ?
#
loop_
_entity_poly.entity_id
_entity_poly.type
_entity_poly.pdbx_seq_one_letter_code
_entity_poly.pdbx_strand_id
1 'polypeptide(L)'
;MQKFLTLLCAAALVIAFTGIASAEVQSIKVSGDIMTHGIYRDNYDLEGNASNDDDRGFVQSTTRLRVDADLTDNVSTTVRLINERDWGGDNEASGSTSTPQLEGQGNVNNDTDIDLDLASITLKDFLYSPLTVTIGRQELRWGNGFVLGDPDSNDASAHTLIAPEYSRRKAFDAARAMLDFDPITIDSFFSHLSEGSAGTNNDRDLFGTEVSYAFSERSANVAGYFLGERNLIIDNAASAATNWTGDALESSNARILGREIYTVGGRGSIEPTTGLNLMGEMAFQFGEISNGRDQSAWAMQTGVTYAVDHQWKPSLRGNFVYFSGEEVGGAEDSTDEHDGWIANFEDQTWGIIADQLGTQGAVISGTTAGSAQSSDTNMWIINLGASASPIQDVTVGADWYHFVLAEENDTVTGAGAGNNTVFTNEDDYGDEIDVTATYNYTEDLTFGGSLAFFFPGEAFESDAQDTAVQGMGTVEVVF
;
A
#
# COMPACT_ATOMS: atom_id res chain seq x y z
N MET A 1 6.93 2.58 -35.78
CA MET A 1 6.67 4.02 -35.58
C MET A 1 6.95 4.41 -34.13
N GLN A 2 6.52 3.65 -33.13
CA GLN A 2 6.74 3.91 -31.70
C GLN A 2 8.23 4.01 -31.32
N LYS A 3 9.06 3.04 -31.72
CA LYS A 3 10.52 3.06 -31.45
C LYS A 3 11.26 4.27 -32.06
N PHE A 4 10.73 4.84 -33.11
CA PHE A 4 11.31 6.03 -33.75
C PHE A 4 10.95 7.31 -32.99
N LEU A 5 9.76 7.35 -32.37
CA LEU A 5 9.32 8.46 -31.53
C LEU A 5 10.10 8.50 -30.22
N THR A 6 10.33 7.33 -29.59
CA THR A 6 11.15 7.21 -28.36
C THR A 6 12.60 7.64 -28.61
N LEU A 7 13.17 7.26 -29.76
CA LEU A 7 14.53 7.67 -30.13
C LEU A 7 14.62 9.18 -30.43
N LEU A 8 13.56 9.75 -31.02
CA LEU A 8 13.50 11.18 -31.29
C LEU A 8 13.35 12.03 -30.03
N CYS A 9 12.54 11.55 -29.05
CA CYS A 9 12.42 12.20 -27.75
C CYS A 9 13.72 12.12 -26.96
N ALA A 10 14.39 10.96 -26.95
CA ALA A 10 15.71 10.79 -26.31
C ALA A 10 16.78 11.66 -26.98
N ALA A 11 16.80 11.76 -28.32
CA ALA A 11 17.74 12.60 -29.04
C ALA A 11 17.45 14.10 -28.82
N ALA A 12 16.18 14.51 -28.74
CA ALA A 12 15.82 15.90 -28.47
C ALA A 12 16.20 16.32 -27.05
N LEU A 13 16.10 15.39 -26.06
CA LEU A 13 16.55 15.61 -24.71
C LEU A 13 18.07 15.82 -24.63
N VAL A 14 18.86 15.03 -25.36
CA VAL A 14 20.34 15.13 -25.38
C VAL A 14 20.82 16.41 -26.05
N ILE A 15 20.13 16.94 -27.06
CA ILE A 15 20.53 18.16 -27.77
C ILE A 15 20.25 19.43 -26.97
N ALA A 16 19.30 19.39 -26.01
CA ALA A 16 18.98 20.53 -25.15
C ALA A 16 20.08 20.83 -24.09
N PHE A 17 21.03 19.90 -23.87
CA PHE A 17 22.06 20.01 -22.83
C PHE A 17 23.48 20.39 -23.30
N THR A 18 23.67 20.94 -24.49
CA THR A 18 25.02 21.35 -24.95
C THR A 18 25.46 22.75 -24.50
N GLY A 19 24.92 23.26 -23.42
CA GLY A 19 25.47 24.40 -22.71
C GLY A 19 26.36 23.89 -21.55
N ILE A 20 27.65 24.14 -21.56
CA ILE A 20 28.52 23.95 -20.40
C ILE A 20 28.14 25.07 -19.39
N ALA A 21 27.00 24.92 -18.76
CA ALA A 21 26.72 25.65 -17.52
C ALA A 21 27.36 24.83 -16.41
N SER A 22 28.44 25.32 -15.82
CA SER A 22 28.89 24.90 -14.50
C SER A 22 27.75 25.29 -13.56
N ALA A 23 26.83 24.36 -13.31
CA ALA A 23 25.79 24.60 -12.33
C ALA A 23 26.49 24.67 -10.98
N GLU A 24 26.65 25.87 -10.45
CA GLU A 24 26.99 26.07 -9.05
C GLU A 24 25.77 25.63 -8.24
N VAL A 25 25.89 24.53 -7.49
CA VAL A 25 24.82 24.02 -6.64
C VAL A 25 24.42 25.12 -5.67
N GLN A 26 23.17 25.57 -5.72
CA GLN A 26 22.69 26.70 -4.93
C GLN A 26 22.48 26.30 -3.47
N SER A 27 21.93 25.12 -3.22
CA SER A 27 21.73 24.59 -1.88
C SER A 27 21.82 23.07 -1.85
N ILE A 28 22.27 22.54 -0.73
CA ILE A 28 22.20 21.10 -0.41
C ILE A 28 21.64 20.97 0.99
N LYS A 29 20.55 20.23 1.12
CA LYS A 29 19.96 19.85 2.40
C LYS A 29 20.15 18.36 2.60
N VAL A 30 20.69 17.98 3.76
CA VAL A 30 20.76 16.58 4.21
C VAL A 30 19.78 16.42 5.35
N SER A 31 18.99 15.37 5.31
CA SER A 31 18.01 15.02 6.34
C SER A 31 17.90 13.50 6.42
N GLY A 32 17.24 12.99 7.43
CA GLY A 32 17.04 11.55 7.57
C GLY A 32 16.17 11.20 8.76
N ASP A 33 15.92 9.93 8.90
CA ASP A 33 15.22 9.38 10.05
C ASP A 33 15.76 7.99 10.39
N ILE A 34 15.65 7.65 11.66
CA ILE A 34 15.91 6.32 12.20
C ILE A 34 14.70 5.93 13.03
N MET A 35 14.06 4.85 12.66
CA MET A 35 12.92 4.29 13.38
C MET A 35 13.22 2.87 13.81
N THR A 36 12.75 2.49 14.98
CA THR A 36 12.87 1.13 15.49
C THR A 36 11.55 0.74 16.15
N HIS A 37 11.03 -0.41 15.75
CA HIS A 37 9.86 -1.04 16.32
C HIS A 37 10.26 -2.28 17.10
N GLY A 38 9.84 -2.40 18.35
CA GLY A 38 9.80 -3.66 19.07
C GLY A 38 8.37 -4.18 19.04
N ILE A 39 8.16 -5.33 18.41
CA ILE A 39 6.83 -5.88 18.10
C ILE A 39 6.69 -7.23 18.83
N TYR A 40 5.55 -7.46 19.45
CA TYR A 40 5.14 -8.73 19.99
C TYR A 40 3.77 -9.07 19.41
N ARG A 41 3.64 -10.28 18.88
CA ARG A 41 2.41 -10.85 18.32
C ARG A 41 2.09 -12.15 19.03
N ASP A 42 0.82 -12.42 19.19
CA ASP A 42 0.29 -13.62 19.81
C ASP A 42 -1.00 -14.02 19.10
N ASN A 43 -1.14 -15.29 18.80
CA ASN A 43 -2.32 -15.90 18.21
C ASN A 43 -2.75 -15.30 16.87
N TYR A 44 -1.78 -15.09 15.96
CA TYR A 44 -2.05 -14.59 14.61
C TYR A 44 -2.59 -15.68 13.66
N ASP A 45 -2.50 -16.95 14.04
CA ASP A 45 -3.17 -18.06 13.35
C ASP A 45 -4.64 -18.25 13.79
N LEU A 46 -5.08 -17.48 14.80
CA LEU A 46 -6.41 -17.50 15.42
C LEU A 46 -6.79 -18.85 16.05
N GLU A 47 -5.88 -19.84 16.12
CA GLU A 47 -6.10 -21.17 16.64
C GLU A 47 -5.70 -21.29 18.11
N GLY A 48 -6.63 -21.49 19.02
CA GLY A 48 -6.37 -21.67 20.47
C GLY A 48 -5.72 -22.98 20.86
N ASN A 49 -5.07 -23.67 19.94
CA ASN A 49 -4.48 -24.96 20.25
C ASN A 49 -3.03 -24.82 20.76
N ALA A 50 -2.77 -25.31 21.96
CA ALA A 50 -1.46 -25.26 22.63
C ALA A 50 -0.34 -26.06 21.93
N SER A 51 -0.58 -26.60 20.73
CA SER A 51 0.44 -27.33 19.95
C SER A 51 1.20 -26.46 18.95
N ASN A 52 0.66 -25.28 18.64
CA ASN A 52 1.29 -24.26 17.82
C ASN A 52 1.41 -22.98 18.67
N ASP A 53 2.50 -22.87 19.41
CA ASP A 53 2.85 -21.65 20.16
C ASP A 53 3.36 -20.64 19.09
N ASP A 54 2.50 -19.72 18.67
CA ASP A 54 2.80 -18.73 17.62
C ASP A 54 3.19 -17.37 18.18
N ASP A 55 3.37 -17.28 19.51
CA ASP A 55 3.82 -16.05 20.13
C ASP A 55 5.21 -15.66 19.61
N ARG A 56 5.33 -14.42 19.16
CA ARG A 56 6.53 -13.94 18.51
C ARG A 56 6.91 -12.52 18.90
N GLY A 57 8.13 -12.37 19.42
CA GLY A 57 8.73 -11.07 19.67
C GLY A 57 9.91 -10.80 18.72
N PHE A 58 9.93 -9.66 18.06
CA PHE A 58 11.02 -9.25 17.16
C PHE A 58 11.21 -7.73 17.17
N VAL A 59 12.33 -7.30 16.61
CA VAL A 59 12.66 -5.87 16.48
C VAL A 59 13.01 -5.58 15.04
N GLN A 60 12.32 -4.60 14.46
CA GLN A 60 12.56 -4.11 13.10
C GLN A 60 13.05 -2.68 13.15
N SER A 61 13.99 -2.32 12.28
CA SER A 61 14.49 -0.96 12.16
C SER A 61 14.52 -0.48 10.72
N THR A 62 14.16 0.79 10.52
CA THR A 62 14.25 1.52 9.26
C THR A 62 15.19 2.71 9.45
N THR A 63 16.13 2.88 8.54
CA THR A 63 17.03 4.04 8.51
C THR A 63 16.99 4.65 7.11
N ARG A 64 16.70 5.96 7.03
CA ARG A 64 16.69 6.68 5.74
C ARG A 64 17.63 7.89 5.80
N LEU A 65 18.34 8.10 4.71
CA LEU A 65 19.19 9.27 4.50
C LEU A 65 18.79 9.95 3.19
N ARG A 66 18.39 11.21 3.28
CA ARG A 66 17.90 12.00 2.15
C ARG A 66 18.82 13.18 1.86
N VAL A 67 19.11 13.42 0.61
CA VAL A 67 19.81 14.58 0.08
C VAL A 67 18.93 15.26 -0.96
N ASP A 68 18.58 16.51 -0.71
CA ASP A 68 17.91 17.39 -1.67
C ASP A 68 18.93 18.44 -2.13
N ALA A 69 19.07 18.64 -3.43
CA ALA A 69 19.97 19.64 -4.00
C ALA A 69 19.26 20.51 -5.04
N ASP A 70 19.30 21.82 -4.83
CA ASP A 70 18.88 22.82 -5.81
C ASP A 70 20.07 23.16 -6.71
N LEU A 71 20.00 22.74 -7.96
CA LEU A 71 21.05 22.96 -8.95
C LEU A 71 20.91 24.34 -9.62
N THR A 72 19.67 24.75 -9.84
CA THR A 72 19.27 26.06 -10.34
C THR A 72 17.91 26.42 -9.76
N ASP A 73 17.39 27.63 -10.02
CA ASP A 73 16.04 28.05 -9.60
C ASP A 73 14.93 27.09 -10.08
N ASN A 74 15.15 26.41 -11.20
CA ASN A 74 14.17 25.57 -11.86
C ASN A 74 14.54 24.08 -11.88
N VAL A 75 15.71 23.68 -11.36
CA VAL A 75 16.18 22.29 -11.41
C VAL A 75 16.61 21.86 -10.03
N SER A 76 15.96 20.84 -9.51
CA SER A 76 16.34 20.19 -8.26
C SER A 76 16.44 18.66 -8.42
N THR A 77 17.13 18.03 -7.49
CA THR A 77 17.26 16.58 -7.43
C THR A 77 17.10 16.08 -6.00
N THR A 78 16.48 14.94 -5.85
CA THR A 78 16.32 14.25 -4.56
C THR A 78 16.91 12.85 -4.67
N VAL A 79 17.73 12.47 -3.68
CA VAL A 79 18.20 11.09 -3.49
C VAL A 79 17.90 10.71 -2.05
N ARG A 80 17.23 9.55 -1.85
CA ARG A 80 17.00 8.95 -0.53
C ARG A 80 17.49 7.50 -0.55
N LEU A 81 18.34 7.19 0.40
CA LEU A 81 18.79 5.82 0.68
C LEU A 81 17.95 5.29 1.83
N ILE A 82 17.65 3.99 1.81
CA ILE A 82 16.92 3.29 2.85
C ILE A 82 17.62 1.97 3.19
N ASN A 83 17.58 1.61 4.48
CA ASN A 83 17.88 0.28 4.97
C ASN A 83 16.76 -0.12 5.92
N GLU A 84 16.16 -1.27 5.67
CA GLU A 84 15.14 -1.87 6.52
C GLU A 84 15.57 -3.28 6.87
N ARG A 85 15.47 -3.64 8.16
CA ARG A 85 15.93 -4.94 8.63
C ARG A 85 15.29 -5.37 9.94
N ASP A 86 15.19 -6.67 10.12
CA ASP A 86 14.91 -7.30 11.40
C ASP A 86 16.22 -7.54 12.17
N TRP A 87 16.20 -7.28 13.48
CA TRP A 87 17.36 -7.49 14.31
C TRP A 87 17.61 -8.99 14.53
N GLY A 88 18.85 -9.41 14.29
CA GLY A 88 19.24 -10.82 14.42
C GLY A 88 18.92 -11.68 13.19
N GLY A 89 18.35 -11.09 12.13
CA GLY A 89 18.12 -11.74 10.85
C GLY A 89 19.41 -12.07 10.07
N ASP A 90 20.53 -11.41 10.40
CA ASP A 90 21.84 -11.61 9.78
C ASP A 90 22.46 -13.00 10.05
N ASN A 91 21.81 -13.86 10.83
CA ASN A 91 22.32 -15.20 11.09
C ASN A 91 22.11 -16.07 9.85
N GLU A 92 23.16 -16.19 9.07
CA GLU A 92 23.32 -17.16 8.00
C GLU A 92 22.74 -18.51 8.41
N ALA A 93 21.54 -18.83 7.99
CA ALA A 93 21.09 -20.20 7.96
C ALA A 93 21.82 -20.91 6.83
N SER A 94 23.13 -21.09 7.00
CA SER A 94 23.92 -22.03 6.26
C SER A 94 23.24 -23.39 6.34
N GLY A 95 22.46 -23.77 5.33
CA GLY A 95 22.25 -25.15 4.89
C GLY A 95 21.86 -26.23 5.92
N SER A 96 21.37 -25.90 7.11
CA SER A 96 20.97 -26.89 8.10
C SER A 96 19.45 -26.99 8.23
N THR A 97 18.91 -28.10 7.76
CA THR A 97 17.50 -28.47 7.77
C THR A 97 16.94 -28.83 9.17
N SER A 98 17.54 -28.33 10.24
CA SER A 98 17.20 -28.77 11.62
C SER A 98 17.05 -27.64 12.66
N THR A 99 17.02 -26.40 12.26
CA THR A 99 16.57 -25.31 13.14
C THR A 99 15.13 -24.93 12.76
N PRO A 100 14.27 -24.59 13.73
CA PRO A 100 12.95 -24.05 13.39
C PRO A 100 13.18 -22.80 12.55
N GLN A 101 12.96 -22.90 11.24
CA GLN A 101 12.89 -21.75 10.38
C GLN A 101 11.70 -20.97 10.92
N LEU A 102 11.93 -19.74 11.34
CA LEU A 102 10.86 -18.79 11.51
C LEU A 102 10.14 -18.76 10.15
N GLU A 103 8.88 -19.16 10.12
CA GLU A 103 8.09 -19.19 8.89
C GLU A 103 8.16 -17.81 8.25
N GLY A 104 8.53 -17.73 6.97
CA GLY A 104 8.76 -16.48 6.23
C GLY A 104 10.22 -16.11 5.96
N GLN A 105 11.21 -16.82 6.51
CA GLN A 105 12.61 -16.58 6.15
C GLN A 105 13.00 -17.38 4.89
N GLY A 106 12.65 -16.87 3.74
CA GLY A 106 13.41 -17.14 2.52
C GLY A 106 14.81 -16.52 2.68
N ASN A 107 15.82 -17.22 2.25
CA ASN A 107 17.25 -16.90 2.17
C ASN A 107 17.57 -15.38 2.22
N VAL A 108 17.49 -14.76 3.38
CA VAL A 108 17.79 -13.33 3.59
C VAL A 108 19.29 -13.16 3.76
N ASN A 109 20.00 -13.08 2.65
CA ASN A 109 21.44 -12.87 2.69
C ASN A 109 21.86 -11.39 2.72
N ASN A 110 20.93 -10.43 2.90
CA ASN A 110 21.26 -9.03 2.65
C ASN A 110 20.55 -8.03 3.57
N ASP A 111 20.31 -8.34 4.84
CA ASP A 111 19.65 -7.45 5.80
C ASP A 111 20.42 -6.14 6.07
N THR A 112 21.63 -6.02 5.58
CA THR A 112 22.44 -4.79 5.69
C THR A 112 22.49 -3.99 4.41
N ASP A 113 21.76 -4.39 3.35
CA ASP A 113 21.79 -3.68 2.09
C ASP A 113 21.14 -2.29 2.21
N ILE A 114 21.80 -1.36 1.57
CA ILE A 114 21.30 0.01 1.43
C ILE A 114 20.76 0.16 0.03
N ASP A 115 19.47 0.44 -0.07
CA ASP A 115 18.78 0.60 -1.34
C ASP A 115 18.55 2.05 -1.71
N LEU A 116 18.35 2.25 -2.99
CA LEU A 116 17.94 3.54 -3.55
C LEU A 116 16.41 3.66 -3.47
N ASP A 117 15.94 4.38 -2.47
CA ASP A 117 14.51 4.58 -2.22
C ASP A 117 13.92 5.71 -3.08
N LEU A 118 14.57 6.86 -3.14
CA LEU A 118 14.22 7.93 -4.08
C LEU A 118 15.43 8.32 -4.93
N ALA A 119 15.19 8.62 -6.20
CA ALA A 119 16.18 9.16 -7.12
C ALA A 119 15.47 9.89 -8.25
N SER A 120 15.24 11.19 -8.10
CA SER A 120 14.47 11.96 -9.06
C SER A 120 15.08 13.32 -9.38
N ILE A 121 14.74 13.82 -10.54
CA ILE A 121 15.04 15.17 -11.03
C ILE A 121 13.72 15.88 -11.22
N THR A 122 13.59 17.08 -10.64
CA THR A 122 12.42 17.95 -10.80
C THR A 122 12.78 19.18 -11.59
N LEU A 123 11.99 19.46 -12.64
CA LEU A 123 12.09 20.59 -13.54
C LEU A 123 10.85 21.46 -13.34
N LYS A 124 11.02 22.64 -12.72
CA LYS A 124 9.96 23.64 -12.56
C LYS A 124 9.91 24.55 -13.78
N ASP A 125 8.71 25.01 -14.12
CA ASP A 125 8.46 25.86 -15.31
C ASP A 125 9.05 25.27 -16.58
N PHE A 126 8.98 23.93 -16.71
CA PHE A 126 9.54 23.20 -17.87
C PHE A 126 8.77 23.55 -19.13
N LEU A 127 9.46 24.13 -20.12
CA LEU A 127 8.93 24.70 -21.35
C LEU A 127 8.01 25.91 -21.15
N TYR A 128 7.12 25.91 -20.17
CA TYR A 128 6.24 27.04 -19.82
C TYR A 128 5.76 26.92 -18.36
N SER A 129 5.48 28.04 -17.74
CA SER A 129 4.87 28.08 -16.41
C SER A 129 3.35 27.85 -16.50
N PRO A 130 2.72 27.03 -15.67
CA PRO A 130 3.23 26.44 -14.42
C PRO A 130 3.51 24.91 -14.51
N LEU A 131 4.12 24.44 -15.58
CA LEU A 131 4.43 23.01 -15.75
C LEU A 131 5.63 22.60 -14.89
N THR A 132 5.43 21.67 -13.98
CA THR A 132 6.49 20.96 -13.26
C THR A 132 6.56 19.51 -13.74
N VAL A 133 7.78 19.04 -14.06
CA VAL A 133 8.02 17.65 -14.47
C VAL A 133 9.01 17.01 -13.50
N THR A 134 8.67 15.82 -12.97
CA THR A 134 9.56 15.02 -12.14
C THR A 134 9.81 13.67 -12.83
N ILE A 135 11.08 13.28 -12.96
CA ILE A 135 11.47 12.03 -13.63
C ILE A 135 12.38 11.25 -12.69
N GLY A 136 12.13 9.96 -12.55
CA GLY A 136 12.89 9.01 -11.74
C GLY A 136 12.05 8.41 -10.62
N ARG A 137 12.73 7.76 -9.66
CA ARG A 137 12.09 7.06 -8.56
C ARG A 137 11.54 8.07 -7.54
N GLN A 138 10.23 8.09 -7.35
CA GLN A 138 9.49 9.10 -6.59
C GLN A 138 8.22 8.52 -5.97
N GLU A 139 7.75 9.11 -4.88
CA GLU A 139 6.45 8.76 -4.30
C GLU A 139 5.32 9.37 -5.14
N LEU A 140 4.30 8.55 -5.40
CA LEU A 140 3.05 8.95 -6.04
C LEU A 140 1.91 8.66 -5.07
N ARG A 141 1.14 9.69 -4.74
CA ARG A 141 0.01 9.54 -3.81
C ARG A 141 -1.11 10.49 -4.20
N TRP A 142 -2.34 9.97 -4.27
CA TRP A 142 -3.54 10.76 -4.44
C TRP A 142 -4.41 10.71 -3.18
N GLY A 143 -4.83 11.87 -2.71
CA GLY A 143 -5.66 11.98 -1.51
C GLY A 143 -5.02 11.35 -0.28
N ASN A 144 -5.76 10.47 0.37
CA ASN A 144 -5.31 9.70 1.52
C ASN A 144 -4.76 8.31 1.18
N GLY A 145 -4.53 8.02 -0.11
CA GLY A 145 -3.97 6.75 -0.56
C GLY A 145 -5.01 5.67 -0.85
N PHE A 146 -6.28 6.00 -1.02
CA PHE A 146 -7.34 5.01 -1.27
C PHE A 146 -7.17 4.21 -2.55
N VAL A 147 -6.59 4.81 -3.59
CA VAL A 147 -6.32 4.10 -4.87
C VAL A 147 -4.87 4.17 -5.30
N LEU A 148 -4.08 5.12 -4.79
CA LEU A 148 -2.70 5.33 -5.17
C LEU A 148 -1.89 5.90 -4.02
N GLY A 149 -0.87 5.18 -3.59
CA GLY A 149 0.06 5.57 -2.52
C GLY A 149 1.26 4.65 -2.40
N ASP A 150 1.09 3.34 -2.65
CA ASP A 150 2.15 2.34 -2.53
C ASP A 150 2.18 1.40 -3.76
N PRO A 151 3.34 1.12 -4.35
CA PRO A 151 3.48 0.14 -5.43
C PRO A 151 3.67 -1.30 -4.93
N ASP A 152 3.61 -1.57 -3.63
CA ASP A 152 3.91 -2.87 -2.99
C ASP A 152 5.27 -3.46 -3.41
N SER A 153 6.25 -2.62 -3.65
CA SER A 153 7.58 -3.04 -4.13
C SER A 153 8.43 -3.72 -3.06
N ASN A 154 8.01 -3.67 -1.81
CA ASN A 154 8.63 -4.32 -0.66
C ASN A 154 8.27 -5.80 -0.53
N ASP A 155 7.25 -6.25 -1.24
CA ASP A 155 6.84 -7.67 -1.28
C ASP A 155 7.68 -8.51 -2.25
N ALA A 156 8.50 -7.90 -3.06
CA ALA A 156 9.39 -8.64 -3.92
C ALA A 156 10.45 -9.42 -3.09
N SER A 157 10.52 -10.70 -3.29
CA SER A 157 11.32 -11.78 -2.71
C SER A 157 12.79 -11.51 -2.30
N ALA A 158 13.25 -10.29 -2.30
CA ALA A 158 14.60 -9.88 -1.94
C ALA A 158 14.72 -9.22 -0.54
N HIS A 159 13.61 -8.75 0.04
CA HIS A 159 13.59 -8.06 1.33
C HIS A 159 12.39 -8.54 2.15
N THR A 160 12.47 -9.75 2.68
CA THR A 160 11.42 -10.30 3.54
C THR A 160 11.59 -9.80 4.96
N LEU A 161 10.96 -8.68 5.28
CA LEU A 161 10.75 -8.27 6.66
C LEU A 161 9.75 -9.20 7.33
N ILE A 162 9.88 -9.37 8.66
CA ILE A 162 8.90 -10.11 9.46
C ILE A 162 7.55 -9.36 9.49
N ALA A 163 7.63 -8.03 9.43
CA ALA A 163 6.48 -7.13 9.41
C ALA A 163 6.62 -6.15 8.23
N PRO A 164 6.34 -6.60 6.99
CA PRO A 164 6.47 -5.78 5.78
C PRO A 164 5.51 -4.58 5.76
N GLU A 165 4.39 -4.64 6.47
CA GLU A 165 3.43 -3.55 6.62
C GLU A 165 4.00 -2.28 7.25
N TYR A 166 5.10 -2.40 8.01
CA TYR A 166 5.82 -1.23 8.56
C TYR A 166 6.93 -0.75 7.64
N SER A 167 7.06 -1.29 6.44
CA SER A 167 7.99 -0.79 5.43
C SER A 167 7.66 0.64 5.02
N ARG A 168 8.70 1.42 4.81
CA ARG A 168 8.58 2.81 4.32
C ARG A 168 8.96 2.96 2.84
N ARG A 169 9.03 1.86 2.10
CA ARG A 169 9.32 1.82 0.66
C ARG A 169 8.02 2.01 -0.12
N LYS A 170 7.79 3.23 -0.60
CA LYS A 170 6.54 3.61 -1.31
C LYS A 170 6.82 4.34 -2.61
N ALA A 171 7.93 4.01 -3.27
CA ALA A 171 8.39 4.76 -4.44
C ALA A 171 8.15 4.02 -5.75
N PHE A 172 7.70 4.79 -6.75
CA PHE A 172 7.46 4.36 -8.12
C PHE A 172 8.56 4.88 -9.05
N ASP A 173 8.98 4.07 -10.01
CA ASP A 173 9.82 4.53 -11.12
C ASP A 173 8.93 5.20 -12.18
N ALA A 174 8.94 6.54 -12.22
CA ALA A 174 7.91 7.29 -12.94
C ALA A 174 8.41 8.58 -13.61
N ALA A 175 7.63 9.02 -14.60
CA ALA A 175 7.62 10.39 -15.10
C ALA A 175 6.28 11.02 -14.72
N ARG A 176 6.31 12.14 -13.98
CA ARG A 176 5.15 12.88 -13.52
C ARG A 176 5.16 14.30 -14.09
N ALA A 177 4.01 14.78 -14.50
CA ALA A 177 3.79 16.14 -14.98
C ALA A 177 2.65 16.78 -14.19
N MET A 178 2.93 17.91 -13.54
CA MET A 178 1.97 18.68 -12.76
C MET A 178 1.77 20.06 -13.36
N LEU A 179 0.52 20.45 -13.55
CA LEU A 179 0.10 21.79 -13.98
C LEU A 179 -0.74 22.41 -12.86
N ASP A 180 -0.24 23.48 -12.29
CA ASP A 180 -0.92 24.21 -11.20
C ASP A 180 -1.40 25.58 -11.69
N PHE A 181 -2.70 25.68 -11.95
CA PHE A 181 -3.34 26.90 -12.45
C PHE A 181 -4.07 27.70 -11.38
N ASP A 182 -3.94 27.34 -10.10
CA ASP A 182 -4.67 27.98 -8.99
C ASP A 182 -6.04 28.57 -9.42
N PRO A 183 -7.18 27.94 -9.10
CA PRO A 183 -7.37 26.86 -8.10
C PRO A 183 -7.39 25.44 -8.66
N ILE A 184 -7.03 25.22 -9.92
CA ILE A 184 -7.06 23.90 -10.58
C ILE A 184 -5.64 23.34 -10.63
N THR A 185 -5.47 22.10 -10.18
CA THR A 185 -4.24 21.32 -10.39
C THR A 185 -4.54 20.10 -11.24
N ILE A 186 -3.70 19.85 -12.24
CA ILE A 186 -3.72 18.64 -13.06
C ILE A 186 -2.42 17.88 -12.78
N ASP A 187 -2.53 16.65 -12.32
CA ASP A 187 -1.41 15.75 -12.02
C ASP A 187 -1.51 14.51 -12.88
N SER A 188 -0.52 14.25 -13.70
CA SER A 188 -0.49 13.10 -14.59
C SER A 188 0.84 12.38 -14.48
N PHE A 189 0.82 11.05 -14.50
CA PHE A 189 2.04 10.26 -14.43
C PHE A 189 1.97 9.03 -15.32
N PHE A 190 3.15 8.49 -15.61
CA PHE A 190 3.39 7.16 -16.15
C PHE A 190 4.50 6.50 -15.35
N SER A 191 4.25 5.30 -14.85
CA SER A 191 5.19 4.49 -14.08
C SER A 191 5.40 3.14 -14.75
N HIS A 192 6.63 2.67 -14.75
CA HIS A 192 7.01 1.33 -15.14
C HIS A 192 7.28 0.52 -13.87
N LEU A 193 6.39 -0.44 -13.56
CA LEU A 193 6.43 -1.17 -12.29
C LEU A 193 7.36 -2.38 -12.35
N SER A 194 7.32 -3.11 -13.46
CA SER A 194 8.22 -4.24 -13.67
C SER A 194 8.44 -4.51 -15.14
N GLU A 195 9.64 -4.95 -15.48
CA GLU A 195 10.00 -5.45 -16.79
C GLU A 195 10.16 -6.97 -16.72
N GLY A 196 9.46 -7.67 -17.57
CA GLY A 196 9.51 -9.12 -17.61
C GLY A 196 10.77 -9.67 -18.25
N SER A 197 10.81 -10.99 -18.43
CA SER A 197 11.97 -11.69 -18.97
C SER A 197 12.34 -11.20 -20.37
N ALA A 198 13.62 -11.02 -20.64
CA ALA A 198 14.14 -10.56 -21.91
C ALA A 198 13.57 -11.38 -23.10
N GLY A 199 12.93 -10.69 -24.03
CA GLY A 199 12.33 -11.27 -25.25
C GLY A 199 10.83 -11.57 -25.16
N THR A 200 10.19 -11.29 -24.03
CA THR A 200 8.74 -11.32 -23.86
C THR A 200 8.25 -9.91 -23.57
N ASN A 201 7.07 -9.55 -24.08
CA ASN A 201 6.47 -8.25 -23.79
C ASN A 201 5.51 -8.45 -22.61
N ASN A 202 6.07 -8.51 -21.41
CA ASN A 202 5.37 -8.76 -20.16
C ASN A 202 5.63 -7.62 -19.15
N ASP A 203 5.57 -6.40 -19.63
CA ASP A 203 5.76 -5.21 -18.83
C ASP A 203 4.51 -4.91 -18.00
N ARG A 204 4.71 -4.44 -16.78
CA ARG A 204 3.64 -3.93 -15.93
C ARG A 204 3.78 -2.42 -15.83
N ASP A 205 2.80 -1.71 -16.37
CA ASP A 205 2.77 -0.25 -16.41
C ASP A 205 1.59 0.29 -15.63
N LEU A 206 1.79 1.44 -14.99
CA LEU A 206 0.76 2.20 -14.30
C LEU A 206 0.75 3.63 -14.83
N PHE A 207 -0.42 4.18 -15.12
CA PHE A 207 -0.55 5.55 -15.57
C PHE A 207 -1.85 6.17 -15.05
N GLY A 208 -1.83 7.48 -14.87
CA GLY A 208 -3.02 8.13 -14.36
C GLY A 208 -3.01 9.63 -14.51
N THR A 209 -4.18 10.21 -14.31
CA THR A 209 -4.41 11.65 -14.28
C THR A 209 -5.45 11.99 -13.22
N GLU A 210 -5.12 12.96 -12.39
CA GLU A 210 -6.03 13.58 -11.44
C GLU A 210 -6.21 15.05 -11.78
N VAL A 211 -7.44 15.52 -11.67
CA VAL A 211 -7.79 16.94 -11.74
C VAL A 211 -8.44 17.33 -10.43
N SER A 212 -7.84 18.27 -9.73
CA SER A 212 -8.36 18.78 -8.45
C SER A 212 -8.69 20.26 -8.51
N TYR A 213 -9.66 20.66 -7.67
CA TYR A 213 -10.10 22.03 -7.51
C TYR A 213 -10.20 22.40 -6.03
N ALA A 214 -9.49 23.46 -5.62
CA ALA A 214 -9.49 23.96 -4.25
C ALA A 214 -10.43 25.17 -4.11
N PHE A 215 -11.46 25.06 -3.22
CA PHE A 215 -12.38 26.14 -2.90
C PHE A 215 -11.83 26.96 -1.72
N SER A 216 -11.13 28.03 -1.98
CA SER A 216 -10.48 28.85 -0.95
C SER A 216 -11.44 29.42 0.10
N GLU A 217 -12.69 29.75 -0.28
CA GLU A 217 -13.68 30.36 0.62
C GLU A 217 -14.35 29.37 1.59
N ARG A 218 -14.21 28.05 1.38
CA ARG A 218 -14.94 27.02 2.12
C ARG A 218 -14.07 25.94 2.73
N SER A 219 -12.74 26.07 2.69
CA SER A 219 -11.83 24.98 3.09
C SER A 219 -12.27 23.64 2.52
N ALA A 220 -12.61 23.63 1.23
CA ALA A 220 -13.12 22.47 0.53
C ALA A 220 -12.25 22.17 -0.68
N ASN A 221 -12.11 20.90 -1.00
CA ASN A 221 -11.49 20.45 -2.24
C ASN A 221 -12.34 19.34 -2.88
N VAL A 222 -12.23 19.22 -4.20
CA VAL A 222 -12.77 18.10 -4.95
C VAL A 222 -11.72 17.65 -5.97
N ALA A 223 -11.68 16.37 -6.26
CA ALA A 223 -10.84 15.82 -7.32
C ALA A 223 -11.59 14.72 -8.06
N GLY A 224 -11.29 14.59 -9.33
CA GLY A 224 -11.67 13.45 -10.14
C GLY A 224 -10.43 12.85 -10.77
N TYR A 225 -10.37 11.53 -10.89
CA TYR A 225 -9.19 10.83 -11.37
C TYR A 225 -9.51 9.64 -12.27
N PHE A 226 -8.50 9.29 -13.05
CA PHE A 226 -8.42 8.08 -13.85
C PHE A 226 -7.06 7.43 -13.61
N LEU A 227 -7.07 6.13 -13.29
CA LEU A 227 -5.89 5.30 -13.12
C LEU A 227 -6.01 4.10 -14.06
N GLY A 228 -4.94 3.71 -14.72
CA GLY A 228 -4.88 2.54 -15.58
C GLY A 228 -3.68 1.67 -15.22
N GLU A 229 -3.92 0.41 -14.92
CA GLU A 229 -2.89 -0.62 -14.80
C GLU A 229 -2.94 -1.49 -16.04
N ARG A 230 -1.77 -1.78 -16.58
CA ARG A 230 -1.59 -2.71 -17.67
C ARG A 230 -0.48 -3.69 -17.32
N ASN A 231 -0.82 -4.95 -17.28
CA ASN A 231 0.13 -6.04 -17.04
C ASN A 231 0.02 -7.05 -18.20
N LEU A 232 1.04 -7.09 -19.05
CA LEU A 232 1.09 -7.99 -20.21
C LEU A 232 1.95 -9.20 -19.83
N ILE A 233 1.35 -10.30 -19.45
CA ILE A 233 2.04 -11.57 -19.28
C ILE A 233 1.90 -12.35 -20.58
N ILE A 234 3.02 -12.55 -21.30
CA ILE A 234 3.09 -13.48 -22.43
C ILE A 234 3.72 -14.77 -21.91
N ASP A 235 2.89 -15.77 -21.62
CA ASP A 235 3.39 -17.09 -21.28
C ASP A 235 3.62 -17.92 -22.53
N ASN A 236 4.88 -18.36 -22.75
CA ASN A 236 5.24 -19.38 -23.72
C ASN A 236 5.08 -20.74 -23.04
N ALA A 237 3.85 -21.17 -22.93
CA ALA A 237 3.36 -22.30 -22.21
C ALA A 237 4.11 -23.63 -22.44
N ALA A 238 4.78 -24.11 -21.42
CA ALA A 238 4.97 -25.52 -21.17
C ALA A 238 4.92 -25.86 -19.66
N SER A 239 4.73 -24.93 -18.79
CA SER A 239 4.47 -25.17 -17.38
C SER A 239 3.10 -24.62 -17.02
N ALA A 240 2.35 -25.38 -16.20
CA ALA A 240 1.09 -24.93 -15.68
C ALA A 240 1.34 -23.66 -14.84
N ALA A 241 1.31 -22.52 -15.49
CA ALA A 241 1.28 -21.24 -14.83
C ALA A 241 -0.12 -21.07 -14.24
N THR A 242 -0.18 -20.61 -13.02
CA THR A 242 -1.42 -20.11 -12.43
C THR A 242 -1.46 -18.61 -12.72
N ASN A 243 -2.64 -18.10 -13.03
CA ASN A 243 -2.85 -16.67 -13.11
C ASN A 243 -2.73 -16.03 -11.72
N TRP A 244 -2.76 -14.73 -11.68
CA TRP A 244 -2.77 -13.94 -10.45
C TRP A 244 -3.85 -14.39 -9.43
N THR A 245 -5.00 -14.89 -9.89
CA THR A 245 -6.11 -15.38 -9.07
C THR A 245 -5.97 -16.85 -8.66
N GLY A 246 -4.85 -17.53 -9.00
CA GLY A 246 -4.63 -18.94 -8.67
C GLY A 246 -5.26 -19.94 -9.61
N ASP A 247 -5.98 -19.52 -10.65
CA ASP A 247 -6.62 -20.41 -11.60
C ASP A 247 -5.60 -21.10 -12.51
N ALA A 248 -5.77 -22.40 -12.74
CA ALA A 248 -4.94 -23.16 -13.67
C ALA A 248 -5.22 -22.71 -15.11
N LEU A 249 -4.20 -22.19 -15.78
CA LEU A 249 -4.30 -21.79 -17.18
C LEU A 249 -4.46 -23.00 -18.08
N GLU A 250 -5.47 -22.99 -18.94
CA GLU A 250 -5.67 -24.04 -19.90
C GLU A 250 -4.51 -24.17 -20.90
N SER A 251 -3.90 -25.33 -20.96
CA SER A 251 -2.58 -25.63 -21.53
C SER A 251 -2.52 -25.77 -23.05
N SER A 252 -3.31 -25.10 -23.84
CA SER A 252 -3.33 -25.45 -25.26
C SER A 252 -3.06 -24.37 -26.30
N ASN A 253 -2.85 -23.11 -25.96
CA ASN A 253 -2.38 -22.13 -26.95
C ASN A 253 -1.72 -20.95 -26.21
N ALA A 254 -0.57 -20.49 -26.68
CA ALA A 254 0.06 -19.27 -26.20
C ALA A 254 -0.94 -18.11 -26.23
N ARG A 255 -1.53 -17.79 -25.09
CA ARG A 255 -2.43 -16.65 -24.91
C ARG A 255 -1.65 -15.52 -24.26
N ILE A 256 -1.87 -14.34 -24.74
CA ILE A 256 -1.48 -13.12 -24.05
C ILE A 256 -2.42 -13.03 -22.87
N LEU A 257 -1.92 -13.36 -21.68
CA LEU A 257 -2.65 -13.13 -20.44
C LEU A 257 -2.39 -11.69 -20.06
N GLY A 258 -3.24 -10.80 -20.53
CA GLY A 258 -3.16 -9.39 -20.17
C GLY A 258 -4.15 -9.09 -19.06
N ARG A 259 -3.69 -8.42 -18.01
CA ARG A 259 -4.56 -7.74 -17.08
C ARG A 259 -4.56 -6.27 -17.45
N GLU A 260 -5.72 -5.71 -17.75
CA GLU A 260 -5.91 -4.29 -17.98
C GLU A 260 -7.04 -3.80 -17.06
N ILE A 261 -6.69 -3.13 -15.98
CA ILE A 261 -7.67 -2.58 -15.03
C ILE A 261 -7.63 -1.06 -15.11
N TYR A 262 -8.79 -0.49 -15.26
CA TYR A 262 -9.00 0.95 -15.26
C TYR A 262 -9.85 1.33 -14.06
N THR A 263 -9.40 2.32 -13.31
CA THR A 263 -10.13 2.88 -12.16
C THR A 263 -10.49 4.32 -12.45
N VAL A 264 -11.76 4.66 -12.32
CA VAL A 264 -12.27 6.03 -12.38
C VAL A 264 -12.92 6.38 -11.05
N GLY A 265 -12.60 7.52 -10.51
CA GLY A 265 -13.14 7.90 -9.22
C GLY A 265 -13.13 9.39 -8.97
N GLY A 266 -13.62 9.74 -7.81
CA GLY A 266 -13.62 11.12 -7.35
C GLY A 266 -13.69 11.20 -5.83
N ARG A 267 -13.07 12.23 -5.30
CA ARG A 267 -13.04 12.50 -3.88
C ARG A 267 -13.33 13.97 -3.58
N GLY A 268 -13.73 14.22 -2.36
CA GLY A 268 -13.90 15.58 -1.85
C GLY A 268 -13.79 15.65 -0.35
N SER A 269 -13.40 16.82 0.14
CA SER A 269 -13.46 17.15 1.56
C SER A 269 -13.92 18.56 1.76
N ILE A 270 -14.54 18.81 2.92
CA ILE A 270 -15.04 20.13 3.32
C ILE A 270 -14.96 20.30 4.84
N GLU A 271 -14.60 21.49 5.28
CA GLU A 271 -14.72 21.93 6.67
C GLU A 271 -15.92 22.89 6.82
N PRO A 272 -17.14 22.38 7.03
CA PRO A 272 -18.34 23.23 7.08
C PRO A 272 -18.38 24.15 8.30
N THR A 273 -17.69 23.80 9.36
CA THR A 273 -17.45 24.61 10.54
C THR A 273 -16.12 24.25 11.16
N THR A 274 -15.50 25.20 11.86
CA THR A 274 -14.19 25.02 12.47
C THR A 274 -14.08 23.73 13.27
N GLY A 275 -13.11 22.90 12.93
CA GLY A 275 -12.82 21.63 13.56
C GLY A 275 -13.65 20.44 13.07
N LEU A 276 -14.69 20.63 12.25
CA LEU A 276 -15.46 19.55 11.64
C LEU A 276 -15.00 19.35 10.19
N ASN A 277 -14.34 18.25 9.91
CA ASN A 277 -13.97 17.85 8.55
C ASN A 277 -14.84 16.67 8.10
N LEU A 278 -15.38 16.76 6.89
CA LEU A 278 -16.11 15.71 6.21
C LEU A 278 -15.35 15.35 4.94
N MET A 279 -15.19 14.06 4.66
CA MET A 279 -14.54 13.57 3.45
C MET A 279 -15.34 12.41 2.85
N GLY A 280 -15.18 12.23 1.54
CA GLY A 280 -15.71 11.08 0.83
C GLY A 280 -14.93 10.83 -0.46
N GLU A 281 -14.82 9.58 -0.82
CA GLU A 281 -14.21 9.11 -2.05
C GLU A 281 -14.97 7.90 -2.57
N MET A 282 -15.09 7.77 -3.89
CA MET A 282 -15.70 6.64 -4.55
C MET A 282 -14.98 6.35 -5.86
N ALA A 283 -14.76 5.07 -6.13
CA ALA A 283 -14.07 4.60 -7.31
C ALA A 283 -14.77 3.37 -7.92
N PHE A 284 -14.61 3.23 -9.23
CA PHE A 284 -15.11 2.10 -10.01
C PHE A 284 -13.97 1.52 -10.83
N GLN A 285 -13.86 0.20 -10.84
CA GLN A 285 -12.92 -0.54 -11.65
C GLN A 285 -13.63 -1.24 -12.80
N PHE A 286 -13.00 -1.24 -13.96
CA PHE A 286 -13.48 -1.94 -15.15
C PHE A 286 -12.27 -2.35 -16.01
N GLY A 287 -12.47 -3.28 -16.91
CA GLY A 287 -11.43 -3.80 -17.78
C GLY A 287 -11.43 -5.31 -17.83
N GLU A 288 -10.27 -5.93 -17.97
CA GLU A 288 -10.11 -7.38 -18.11
C GLU A 288 -9.01 -7.87 -17.15
N ILE A 289 -9.31 -8.88 -16.32
CA ILE A 289 -8.33 -9.40 -15.36
C ILE A 289 -7.54 -10.59 -15.88
N SER A 290 -8.13 -11.47 -16.66
CA SER A 290 -7.47 -12.60 -17.33
C SER A 290 -8.47 -13.42 -18.15
N ASN A 291 -8.01 -14.13 -19.18
CA ASN A 291 -8.79 -15.13 -19.93
C ASN A 291 -10.20 -14.72 -20.38
N GLY A 292 -10.46 -13.41 -20.52
CA GLY A 292 -11.74 -12.87 -20.92
C GLY A 292 -12.74 -12.70 -19.76
N ARG A 293 -12.27 -12.65 -18.51
CA ARG A 293 -13.08 -12.19 -17.37
C ARG A 293 -13.03 -10.66 -17.29
N ASP A 294 -14.17 -10.05 -17.35
CA ASP A 294 -14.32 -8.60 -17.22
C ASP A 294 -14.24 -8.19 -15.74
N GLN A 295 -13.52 -7.10 -15.44
CA GLN A 295 -13.51 -6.47 -14.12
C GLN A 295 -14.68 -5.53 -13.98
N SER A 296 -15.45 -5.65 -12.87
CA SER A 296 -16.61 -4.81 -12.59
C SER A 296 -16.76 -4.57 -11.08
N ALA A 297 -15.89 -3.77 -10.51
CA ALA A 297 -15.81 -3.58 -9.06
C ALA A 297 -15.97 -2.11 -8.67
N TRP A 298 -16.29 -1.87 -7.42
CA TRP A 298 -16.35 -0.53 -6.89
C TRP A 298 -15.97 -0.48 -5.40
N ALA A 299 -15.48 0.68 -4.99
CA ALA A 299 -15.14 0.93 -3.61
C ALA A 299 -15.51 2.36 -3.22
N MET A 300 -15.77 2.56 -1.93
CA MET A 300 -16.03 3.90 -1.40
C MET A 300 -15.55 4.04 0.03
N GLN A 301 -15.19 5.25 0.41
CA GLN A 301 -14.95 5.63 1.78
C GLN A 301 -15.63 6.95 2.13
N THR A 302 -16.06 7.08 3.36
CA THR A 302 -16.54 8.34 3.92
C THR A 302 -15.97 8.52 5.32
N GLY A 303 -15.65 9.74 5.67
CA GLY A 303 -15.06 10.03 6.97
C GLY A 303 -15.56 11.34 7.56
N VAL A 304 -15.66 11.35 8.88
CA VAL A 304 -15.90 12.55 9.68
C VAL A 304 -14.82 12.65 10.76
N THR A 305 -14.24 13.84 10.91
CA THR A 305 -13.35 14.15 12.02
C THR A 305 -13.81 15.44 12.67
N TYR A 306 -13.91 15.41 14.00
CA TYR A 306 -14.26 16.58 14.78
C TYR A 306 -13.25 16.89 15.86
N ALA A 307 -12.49 17.98 15.68
CA ALA A 307 -11.55 18.50 16.66
C ALA A 307 -12.29 19.44 17.63
N VAL A 308 -12.32 19.07 18.90
CA VAL A 308 -13.00 19.83 19.94
C VAL A 308 -12.07 20.87 20.51
N ASP A 309 -12.53 22.12 20.59
CA ASP A 309 -11.77 23.20 21.27
C ASP A 309 -11.78 23.00 22.79
N HIS A 310 -10.76 22.31 23.29
CA HIS A 310 -10.55 22.00 24.68
C HIS A 310 -9.05 21.92 25.02
N GLN A 311 -8.68 22.11 26.27
CA GLN A 311 -7.27 22.07 26.71
C GLN A 311 -6.55 20.74 26.37
N TRP A 312 -7.26 19.63 26.28
CA TRP A 312 -6.73 18.32 25.90
C TRP A 312 -6.82 18.04 24.41
N LYS A 313 -7.32 18.99 23.63
CA LYS A 313 -7.47 18.90 22.16
C LYS A 313 -8.08 17.56 21.71
N PRO A 314 -9.24 17.14 22.27
CA PRO A 314 -9.81 15.86 21.84
C PRO A 314 -10.26 15.92 20.38
N SER A 315 -10.05 14.83 19.67
CA SER A 315 -10.51 14.63 18.30
C SER A 315 -11.32 13.34 18.22
N LEU A 316 -12.47 13.42 17.60
CA LEU A 316 -13.33 12.26 17.33
C LEU A 316 -13.29 11.97 15.84
N ARG A 317 -13.28 10.70 15.45
CA ARG A 317 -13.34 10.27 14.06
C ARG A 317 -14.34 9.15 13.89
N GLY A 318 -14.96 9.11 12.72
CA GLY A 318 -15.78 8.01 12.26
C GLY A 318 -15.56 7.81 10.78
N ASN A 319 -15.33 6.57 10.37
CA ASN A 319 -15.13 6.21 8.97
C ASN A 319 -16.07 5.04 8.63
N PHE A 320 -16.50 5.04 7.38
CA PHE A 320 -17.15 3.92 6.74
C PHE A 320 -16.44 3.67 5.42
N VAL A 321 -16.06 2.42 5.18
CA VAL A 321 -15.38 1.96 3.96
C VAL A 321 -16.12 0.76 3.41
N TYR A 322 -16.14 0.64 2.10
CA TYR A 322 -16.71 -0.49 1.38
C TYR A 322 -15.83 -0.85 0.20
N PHE A 323 -15.52 -2.11 0.08
CA PHE A 323 -14.87 -2.72 -1.08
C PHE A 323 -15.78 -3.84 -1.58
N SER A 324 -16.14 -3.83 -2.85
CA SER A 324 -16.94 -4.92 -3.44
C SER A 324 -16.21 -6.25 -3.36
N GLY A 325 -16.96 -7.32 -3.22
CA GLY A 325 -16.49 -8.68 -3.12
C GLY A 325 -16.77 -9.51 -4.37
N GLU A 326 -16.19 -10.68 -4.42
CA GLU A 326 -16.45 -11.75 -5.36
C GLU A 326 -17.06 -12.93 -4.61
N GLU A 327 -18.17 -13.48 -5.07
CA GLU A 327 -18.71 -14.73 -4.52
C GLU A 327 -17.81 -15.90 -4.91
N VAL A 328 -17.20 -16.55 -3.92
CA VAL A 328 -16.25 -17.65 -4.14
C VAL A 328 -16.92 -19.00 -3.91
N GLY A 329 -16.82 -19.90 -4.87
CA GLY A 329 -17.26 -21.32 -4.75
C GLY A 329 -18.68 -21.61 -5.24
N GLY A 330 -19.44 -20.62 -5.66
CA GLY A 330 -20.75 -20.81 -6.27
C GLY A 330 -20.70 -21.42 -7.68
N ALA A 331 -21.81 -21.97 -8.16
CA ALA A 331 -21.91 -22.48 -9.54
C ALA A 331 -21.83 -21.36 -10.60
N GLU A 332 -21.91 -20.12 -10.17
CA GLU A 332 -21.83 -18.89 -10.97
C GLU A 332 -20.40 -18.38 -11.14
N ASP A 333 -19.46 -18.87 -10.30
CA ASP A 333 -18.05 -18.46 -10.20
C ASP A 333 -17.23 -18.65 -11.50
N SER A 334 -17.78 -19.24 -12.52
CA SER A 334 -16.92 -19.70 -13.63
C SER A 334 -16.93 -18.79 -14.84
N THR A 335 -17.71 -17.67 -14.86
CA THR A 335 -18.03 -17.39 -16.22
C THR A 335 -17.50 -16.11 -16.82
N ASP A 336 -17.76 -14.94 -16.44
CA ASP A 336 -17.38 -13.84 -17.31
C ASP A 336 -17.01 -12.52 -16.58
N GLU A 337 -17.32 -12.38 -15.31
CA GLU A 337 -17.17 -11.12 -14.55
C GLU A 337 -16.47 -11.36 -13.22
N HIS A 338 -15.68 -10.39 -12.78
CA HIS A 338 -15.02 -10.34 -11.48
C HIS A 338 -15.45 -9.06 -10.78
N ASP A 339 -16.18 -9.20 -9.69
CA ASP A 339 -16.78 -8.11 -8.95
C ASP A 339 -15.96 -7.66 -7.74
N GLY A 340 -14.90 -8.40 -7.39
CA GLY A 340 -14.02 -8.08 -6.27
C GLY A 340 -13.16 -6.84 -6.56
N TRP A 341 -13.12 -5.91 -5.61
CA TRP A 341 -12.23 -4.75 -5.67
C TRP A 341 -10.76 -5.20 -5.63
N ILE A 342 -9.92 -4.57 -6.42
CA ILE A 342 -8.49 -4.87 -6.48
C ILE A 342 -7.71 -3.63 -6.03
N ALA A 343 -7.14 -3.72 -4.84
CA ALA A 343 -6.43 -2.65 -4.15
C ALA A 343 -4.90 -2.81 -4.31
N ASN A 344 -4.37 -2.60 -5.52
CA ASN A 344 -2.95 -2.87 -5.81
C ASN A 344 -1.99 -1.75 -5.46
N PHE A 345 -2.48 -0.53 -5.26
CA PHE A 345 -1.64 0.67 -5.13
C PHE A 345 -2.16 1.59 -4.02
N GLU A 346 -3.05 1.09 -3.19
CA GLU A 346 -3.53 1.82 -2.03
C GLU A 346 -2.43 1.99 -0.97
N ASP A 347 -2.64 2.85 0.00
CA ASP A 347 -1.75 3.08 1.14
C ASP A 347 -2.58 3.50 2.35
N GLN A 348 -3.46 2.60 2.76
CA GLN A 348 -4.31 2.74 3.93
C GLN A 348 -4.15 1.53 4.84
N THR A 349 -4.45 1.70 6.11
CA THR A 349 -4.42 0.63 7.11
C THR A 349 -5.71 0.68 7.91
N TRP A 350 -6.47 -0.41 7.90
CA TRP A 350 -7.73 -0.56 8.61
C TRP A 350 -7.60 -1.61 9.71
N GLY A 351 -7.26 -1.14 10.92
CA GLY A 351 -6.87 -1.99 12.04
C GLY A 351 -5.38 -2.38 11.99
N ILE A 352 -4.78 -2.64 13.12
CA ILE A 352 -3.37 -3.04 13.22
C ILE A 352 -3.20 -4.53 12.92
N ILE A 353 -4.17 -5.35 13.30
CA ILE A 353 -4.15 -6.81 13.15
C ILE A 353 -4.97 -7.23 11.93
N ALA A 354 -6.21 -6.75 11.81
CA ALA A 354 -7.12 -7.16 10.74
C ALA A 354 -6.54 -6.87 9.34
N ASP A 355 -5.88 -5.72 9.16
CA ASP A 355 -5.18 -5.36 7.94
C ASP A 355 -4.13 -6.40 7.53
N GLN A 356 -3.50 -7.06 8.47
CA GLN A 356 -2.47 -8.05 8.23
C GLN A 356 -2.98 -9.47 8.08
N LEU A 357 -4.05 -9.82 8.76
CA LEU A 357 -4.72 -11.10 8.58
C LEU A 357 -5.25 -11.21 7.14
N GLY A 358 -5.68 -10.11 6.56
CA GLY A 358 -6.04 -10.01 5.15
C GLY A 358 -4.87 -10.24 4.19
N THR A 359 -3.67 -9.73 4.49
CA THR A 359 -2.46 -9.91 3.66
C THR A 359 -1.86 -11.32 3.73
N GLN A 360 -2.16 -12.09 4.76
CA GLN A 360 -1.84 -13.54 4.80
C GLN A 360 -2.69 -14.35 3.80
N GLY A 361 -3.52 -13.67 3.15
CA GLY A 361 -3.83 -13.70 1.79
C GLY A 361 -4.82 -14.66 1.32
N ALA A 362 -5.08 -15.69 1.41
CA ALA A 362 -5.91 -16.66 0.68
C ALA A 362 -7.42 -16.51 0.97
N VAL A 363 -7.72 -15.58 1.82
CA VAL A 363 -8.87 -15.63 2.67
C VAL A 363 -10.04 -14.78 2.17
N ILE A 364 -9.75 -13.58 1.75
CA ILE A 364 -10.79 -12.62 1.38
C ILE A 364 -11.07 -12.66 -0.12
N SER A 365 -10.11 -13.09 -0.93
CA SER A 365 -10.19 -13.06 -2.39
C SER A 365 -10.27 -14.42 -3.07
N GLY A 366 -10.36 -15.54 -2.33
CA GLY A 366 -10.38 -16.87 -2.92
C GLY A 366 -9.10 -17.29 -3.64
N THR A 367 -7.99 -16.57 -3.46
CA THR A 367 -6.74 -16.87 -4.14
C THR A 367 -5.82 -17.72 -3.27
N THR A 368 -5.08 -18.62 -3.93
CA THR A 368 -4.13 -19.53 -3.28
C THR A 368 -3.00 -18.74 -2.62
N ALA A 369 -2.62 -19.14 -1.41
CA ALA A 369 -1.53 -18.55 -0.62
C ALA A 369 -0.29 -18.26 -1.47
N GLY A 370 0.21 -17.03 -1.43
CA GLY A 370 1.46 -16.63 -2.08
C GLY A 370 1.42 -15.34 -2.89
N SER A 371 0.28 -14.71 -3.03
CA SER A 371 0.18 -13.38 -3.65
C SER A 371 -0.12 -12.38 -2.54
N ALA A 372 0.81 -11.48 -2.25
CA ALA A 372 0.56 -10.35 -1.40
C ALA A 372 -0.54 -9.52 -2.07
N GLN A 373 -1.71 -9.60 -1.52
CA GLN A 373 -2.84 -8.76 -1.88
C GLN A 373 -3.21 -7.98 -0.65
N SER A 374 -3.48 -6.72 -0.84
CA SER A 374 -4.03 -5.85 0.15
C SER A 374 -5.29 -6.48 0.78
N SER A 375 -5.46 -6.27 2.06
CA SER A 375 -6.68 -6.61 2.80
C SER A 375 -7.90 -5.84 2.32
N ASP A 376 -7.70 -4.84 1.50
CA ASP A 376 -8.72 -3.90 1.05
C ASP A 376 -9.53 -4.47 -0.12
N THR A 377 -10.25 -5.57 0.11
CA THR A 377 -11.18 -6.20 -0.84
C THR A 377 -12.30 -6.91 -0.08
N ASN A 378 -13.44 -7.13 -0.73
CA ASN A 378 -14.57 -7.93 -0.22
C ASN A 378 -14.97 -7.59 1.22
N MET A 379 -15.01 -6.31 1.59
CA MET A 379 -15.24 -5.94 2.98
C MET A 379 -15.93 -4.58 3.09
N TRP A 380 -16.75 -4.43 4.12
CA TRP A 380 -17.09 -3.12 4.62
C TRP A 380 -16.64 -2.96 6.08
N ILE A 381 -16.24 -1.74 6.41
CA ILE A 381 -15.55 -1.43 7.65
C ILE A 381 -16.22 -0.21 8.30
N ILE A 382 -16.55 -0.33 9.57
CA ILE A 382 -16.89 0.83 10.42
C ILE A 382 -15.72 1.07 11.36
N ASN A 383 -15.19 2.28 11.37
CA ASN A 383 -14.21 2.72 12.37
C ASN A 383 -14.76 3.86 13.19
N LEU A 384 -14.65 3.76 14.50
CA LEU A 384 -14.91 4.84 15.45
C LEU A 384 -13.68 5.06 16.32
N GLY A 385 -13.16 6.28 16.32
CA GLY A 385 -11.94 6.59 17.02
C GLY A 385 -12.01 7.90 17.80
N ALA A 386 -11.18 7.97 18.83
CA ALA A 386 -10.97 9.18 19.61
C ALA A 386 -9.50 9.32 19.98
N SER A 387 -9.03 10.56 20.06
CA SER A 387 -7.70 10.87 20.57
C SER A 387 -7.73 12.15 21.41
N ALA A 388 -6.77 12.28 22.32
CA ALA A 388 -6.61 13.47 23.13
C ALA A 388 -5.14 13.64 23.57
N SER A 389 -4.77 14.87 23.91
CA SER A 389 -3.45 15.20 24.48
C SER A 389 -3.63 15.69 25.93
N PRO A 390 -3.80 14.75 26.91
CA PRO A 390 -4.10 15.12 28.29
C PRO A 390 -2.91 15.79 29.03
N ILE A 391 -1.72 15.54 28.54
CA ILE A 391 -0.46 16.11 29.02
C ILE A 391 0.25 16.71 27.81
N GLN A 392 1.02 17.78 28.04
CA GLN A 392 1.84 18.36 26.98
C GLN A 392 2.74 17.27 26.36
N ASP A 393 2.88 17.29 25.05
CA ASP A 393 3.71 16.40 24.26
C ASP A 393 3.30 14.91 24.30
N VAL A 394 2.19 14.56 24.98
CA VAL A 394 1.62 13.20 25.00
C VAL A 394 0.26 13.20 24.32
N THR A 395 0.09 12.33 23.34
CA THR A 395 -1.20 12.05 22.69
C THR A 395 -1.56 10.59 22.92
N VAL A 396 -2.79 10.33 23.30
CA VAL A 396 -3.37 8.98 23.44
C VAL A 396 -4.55 8.85 22.50
N GLY A 397 -4.74 7.67 21.94
CA GLY A 397 -5.82 7.36 21.03
C GLY A 397 -6.41 5.99 21.29
N ALA A 398 -7.65 5.81 20.89
CA ALA A 398 -8.29 4.53 20.81
C ALA A 398 -9.21 4.47 19.59
N ASP A 399 -9.22 3.34 18.91
CA ASP A 399 -10.04 3.03 17.74
C ASP A 399 -10.74 1.70 17.97
N TRP A 400 -11.96 1.64 17.51
CA TRP A 400 -12.73 0.42 17.36
C TRP A 400 -13.06 0.27 15.87
N TYR A 401 -12.87 -0.94 15.36
CA TYR A 401 -13.22 -1.34 14.01
C TYR A 401 -14.21 -2.49 14.08
N HIS A 402 -15.12 -2.53 13.13
CA HIS A 402 -16.01 -3.64 12.86
C HIS A 402 -15.91 -3.98 11.38
N PHE A 403 -15.58 -5.23 11.09
CA PHE A 403 -15.30 -5.74 9.76
C PHE A 403 -16.35 -6.77 9.37
N VAL A 404 -16.91 -6.63 8.18
CA VAL A 404 -17.90 -7.56 7.64
C VAL A 404 -17.56 -7.84 6.18
N LEU A 405 -17.59 -9.10 5.78
CA LEU A 405 -17.41 -9.47 4.38
C LEU A 405 -18.57 -8.92 3.53
N ALA A 406 -18.27 -8.42 2.34
CA ALA A 406 -19.28 -7.90 1.42
C ALA A 406 -20.05 -9.07 0.74
N GLU A 407 -19.33 -10.15 0.45
CA GLU A 407 -19.85 -11.40 -0.10
C GLU A 407 -19.37 -12.57 0.77
N GLU A 408 -20.26 -13.51 1.06
CA GLU A 408 -19.95 -14.72 1.80
C GLU A 408 -19.05 -15.64 0.97
N ASN A 409 -18.12 -16.32 1.62
CA ASN A 409 -17.30 -17.32 0.95
C ASN A 409 -17.92 -18.70 1.18
N ASP A 410 -18.34 -19.39 0.12
CA ASP A 410 -18.61 -20.82 0.21
C ASP A 410 -17.35 -21.55 0.70
N THR A 411 -17.50 -22.48 1.63
CA THR A 411 -16.45 -23.23 2.35
C THR A 411 -15.19 -23.46 1.52
N VAL A 412 -14.23 -22.57 1.59
CA VAL A 412 -12.93 -22.74 0.93
C VAL A 412 -12.05 -23.57 1.86
N THR A 413 -12.07 -24.89 1.67
CA THR A 413 -11.06 -25.77 2.26
C THR A 413 -9.72 -25.50 1.57
N GLY A 414 -9.05 -24.44 1.96
CA GLY A 414 -7.69 -24.11 1.52
C GLY A 414 -6.70 -25.01 2.23
N ALA A 415 -6.47 -26.21 1.72
CA ALA A 415 -5.38 -27.08 2.15
C ALA A 415 -4.04 -26.51 1.66
N GLY A 416 -3.57 -25.43 2.25
CA GLY A 416 -2.19 -24.99 2.15
C GLY A 416 -1.50 -25.33 3.47
N ALA A 417 -0.39 -26.08 3.41
CA ALA A 417 0.35 -26.50 4.59
C ALA A 417 0.76 -25.29 5.44
N GLY A 418 0.10 -25.12 6.59
CA GLY A 418 0.46 -24.14 7.61
C GLY A 418 -0.58 -23.07 7.95
N ASN A 419 -1.62 -22.85 7.15
CA ASN A 419 -2.70 -21.91 7.47
C ASN A 419 -4.03 -22.66 7.38
N ASN A 420 -4.57 -23.00 8.53
CA ASN A 420 -5.85 -23.70 8.64
C ASN A 420 -7.03 -22.72 8.82
N THR A 421 -6.91 -21.49 8.38
CA THR A 421 -8.02 -20.55 8.47
C THR A 421 -9.07 -20.95 7.44
N VAL A 422 -10.09 -21.65 7.88
CA VAL A 422 -11.24 -22.04 7.07
C VAL A 422 -12.35 -21.04 7.35
N PHE A 423 -12.96 -20.52 6.28
CA PHE A 423 -14.12 -19.66 6.39
C PHE A 423 -15.41 -20.47 6.38
N THR A 424 -16.36 -19.93 7.08
CA THR A 424 -17.75 -20.38 7.08
C THR A 424 -18.56 -19.53 6.08
N ASN A 425 -19.81 -19.92 5.82
CA ASN A 425 -20.74 -19.13 5.02
C ASN A 425 -21.38 -18.00 5.85
N GLU A 426 -20.57 -17.32 6.67
CA GLU A 426 -21.01 -16.21 7.52
C GLU A 426 -20.17 -14.98 7.17
N ASP A 427 -20.73 -13.81 7.33
CA ASP A 427 -20.14 -12.53 6.90
C ASP A 427 -19.44 -11.73 8.01
N ASP A 428 -19.68 -12.06 9.29
CA ASP A 428 -19.05 -11.38 10.42
C ASP A 428 -17.55 -11.73 10.51
N TYR A 429 -16.70 -10.83 9.98
CA TYR A 429 -15.24 -11.01 10.04
C TYR A 429 -14.68 -10.72 11.43
N GLY A 430 -15.25 -9.77 12.17
CA GLY A 430 -14.88 -9.51 13.57
C GLY A 430 -14.72 -8.06 13.94
N ASP A 431 -14.21 -7.87 15.13
CA ASP A 431 -13.98 -6.56 15.74
C ASP A 431 -12.50 -6.38 16.11
N GLU A 432 -12.00 -5.15 16.02
CA GLU A 432 -10.67 -4.81 16.51
C GLU A 432 -10.70 -3.58 17.41
N ILE A 433 -9.90 -3.61 18.47
CA ILE A 433 -9.69 -2.46 19.36
C ILE A 433 -8.21 -2.13 19.40
N ASP A 434 -7.88 -0.93 18.98
CA ASP A 434 -6.53 -0.38 18.98
C ASP A 434 -6.41 0.72 20.03
N VAL A 435 -5.33 0.68 20.79
CA VAL A 435 -4.96 1.74 21.74
C VAL A 435 -3.57 2.23 21.41
N THR A 436 -3.41 3.55 21.25
CA THR A 436 -2.14 4.16 20.86
C THR A 436 -1.72 5.23 21.86
N ALA A 437 -0.41 5.41 22.00
CA ALA A 437 0.17 6.51 22.74
C ALA A 437 1.42 7.02 22.03
N THR A 438 1.57 8.34 21.96
CA THR A 438 2.74 9.00 21.38
C THR A 438 3.27 10.03 22.36
N TYR A 439 4.59 10.06 22.56
CA TYR A 439 5.29 11.05 23.39
C TYR A 439 6.38 11.73 22.58
N ASN A 440 6.17 13.01 22.26
CA ASN A 440 7.17 13.86 21.61
C ASN A 440 8.17 14.33 22.68
N TYR A 441 9.27 13.57 22.86
CA TYR A 441 10.28 13.89 23.87
C TYR A 441 11.07 15.15 23.55
N THR A 442 11.40 15.34 22.28
CA THR A 442 11.95 16.57 21.72
C THR A 442 11.28 16.85 20.37
N GLU A 443 11.69 17.94 19.68
CA GLU A 443 11.24 18.20 18.30
C GLU A 443 11.69 17.08 17.32
N ASP A 444 12.80 16.38 17.64
CA ASP A 444 13.44 15.39 16.78
C ASP A 444 13.27 13.95 17.27
N LEU A 445 12.80 13.71 18.52
CA LEU A 445 12.70 12.37 19.11
C LEU A 445 11.28 12.09 19.62
N THR A 446 10.70 11.04 19.07
CA THR A 446 9.35 10.57 19.42
C THR A 446 9.40 9.12 19.93
N PHE A 447 8.65 8.85 20.97
CA PHE A 447 8.33 7.50 21.44
C PHE A 447 6.87 7.20 21.13
N GLY A 448 6.60 6.04 20.55
CA GLY A 448 5.27 5.53 20.24
C GLY A 448 5.01 4.20 20.93
N GLY A 449 3.75 3.85 21.08
CA GLY A 449 3.33 2.53 21.51
C GLY A 449 1.91 2.25 21.05
N SER A 450 1.61 0.99 20.73
CA SER A 450 0.27 0.52 20.43
C SER A 450 0.00 -0.84 21.07
N LEU A 451 -1.27 -1.10 21.36
CA LEU A 451 -1.83 -2.38 21.72
C LEU A 451 -3.07 -2.58 20.87
N ALA A 452 -3.12 -3.70 20.18
CA ALA A 452 -4.23 -4.10 19.33
C ALA A 452 -4.78 -5.45 19.77
N PHE A 453 -6.10 -5.61 19.68
CA PHE A 453 -6.83 -6.82 20.01
C PHE A 453 -7.85 -7.07 18.91
N PHE A 454 -7.67 -8.14 18.15
CA PHE A 454 -8.63 -8.57 17.15
C PHE A 454 -9.46 -9.74 17.69
N PHE A 455 -10.77 -9.63 17.59
CA PHE A 455 -11.77 -10.61 18.02
C PHE A 455 -12.42 -11.18 16.77
N PRO A 456 -12.02 -12.40 16.33
CA PRO A 456 -12.58 -13.02 15.12
C PRO A 456 -14.09 -13.23 15.26
N GLY A 457 -14.82 -13.00 14.15
CA GLY A 457 -16.25 -13.20 14.05
C GLY A 457 -16.63 -14.60 13.53
N GLU A 458 -17.91 -14.78 13.19
CA GLU A 458 -18.47 -16.06 12.77
C GLU A 458 -18.01 -16.49 11.35
N ALA A 459 -17.40 -15.58 10.57
CA ALA A 459 -16.78 -15.91 9.30
C ALA A 459 -15.60 -16.89 9.45
N PHE A 460 -14.97 -16.95 10.61
CA PHE A 460 -13.93 -17.93 10.92
C PHE A 460 -14.51 -19.21 11.51
N GLU A 461 -13.91 -20.38 11.22
CA GLU A 461 -14.31 -21.63 11.87
C GLU A 461 -14.17 -21.58 13.39
N SER A 462 -14.95 -22.38 14.09
CA SER A 462 -15.06 -22.34 15.56
C SER A 462 -13.77 -22.65 16.33
N ASP A 463 -12.78 -23.25 15.71
CA ASP A 463 -11.43 -23.50 16.24
C ASP A 463 -10.41 -22.41 15.86
N ALA A 464 -10.83 -21.45 15.04
CA ALA A 464 -10.05 -20.28 14.61
C ALA A 464 -10.72 -18.95 15.08
N GLN A 465 -11.23 -18.91 16.31
CA GLN A 465 -11.92 -17.73 16.87
C GLN A 465 -11.26 -17.20 18.14
N ASP A 466 -10.00 -17.54 18.40
CA ASP A 466 -9.28 -16.99 19.54
C ASP A 466 -8.72 -15.59 19.21
N THR A 467 -8.68 -14.75 20.23
CA THR A 467 -8.28 -13.35 20.10
C THR A 467 -6.81 -13.22 19.72
N ALA A 468 -6.52 -12.54 18.62
CA ALA A 468 -5.16 -12.13 18.28
C ALA A 468 -4.76 -10.85 19.02
N VAL A 469 -3.48 -10.75 19.38
CA VAL A 469 -2.95 -9.60 20.13
C VAL A 469 -1.66 -9.10 19.51
N GLN A 470 -1.52 -7.77 19.36
CA GLN A 470 -0.24 -7.15 19.06
C GLN A 470 0.10 -6.04 20.03
N GLY A 471 1.34 -6.06 20.52
CA GLY A 471 1.95 -4.95 21.24
C GLY A 471 3.14 -4.40 20.47
N MET A 472 3.24 -3.08 20.32
CA MET A 472 4.36 -2.44 19.65
C MET A 472 4.87 -1.24 20.46
N GLY A 473 6.20 -1.13 20.53
CA GLY A 473 6.89 0.06 20.99
C GLY A 473 7.75 0.64 19.89
N THR A 474 7.69 1.95 19.67
CA THR A 474 8.42 2.64 18.60
C THR A 474 9.33 3.73 19.17
N VAL A 475 10.51 3.86 18.61
CA VAL A 475 11.39 5.02 18.80
C VAL A 475 11.75 5.58 17.43
N GLU A 476 11.50 6.86 17.23
CA GLU A 476 11.82 7.56 15.97
C GLU A 476 12.65 8.82 16.23
N VAL A 477 13.72 8.97 15.49
CA VAL A 477 14.54 10.19 15.44
C VAL A 477 14.53 10.73 14.02
N VAL A 478 14.25 12.04 13.87
CA VAL A 478 14.28 12.77 12.60
C VAL A 478 15.35 13.86 12.69
N PHE A 479 16.17 14.06 11.66
CA PHE A 479 17.27 15.05 11.67
C PHE A 479 17.50 15.72 10.31
#